data_393dbbecc7d2901155ef51059ca8f883
#
_entry.id   393dbbecc7d2901155ef51059ca8f883
#
_cell.length_a   1.000
_cell.length_b   1.000
_cell.length_c   1.000
_cell.angle_alpha   90.00
_cell.angle_beta   90.00
_cell.angle_gamma   90.00
#
_symmetry.space_group_name_H-M   'P 1'
#
loop_
_entity.id
_entity.type
_entity.pdbx_description
1 polymer ?
#
loop_
_entity_poly.entity_id
_entity_poly.type
_entity_poly.pdbx_seq_one_letter_code
_entity_poly.pdbx_strand_id
1 'polypeptide(L)'
;GSVGSVKQREKWADDGKRITEKGYDREIYSGRDDKSQVLMLIKGKGGGSLKKTVETDALAYILDMRLREKIREEMGGTYSISAFPSFITVPENEYLIYIMFGCSPDRAEELKKSVIEEIGRLSEEIPEEYLEKFKAARITEYENSLKENHYWLNAIGQDSYKEDYKDKIMKLKVRTLQKKAGKILDTSDMLVLTLYPEIT
;
A
#
# COMPACT_ATOMS: atom_id res chain seq x y z
N GLY A 1 -24.94 -38.42 0.39
CA GLY A 1 -23.69 -38.99 -0.07
C GLY A 1 -22.54 -38.23 0.56
N SER A 2 -21.67 -38.94 1.31
CA SER A 2 -20.44 -38.31 1.85
C SER A 2 -19.48 -38.07 0.71
N VAL A 3 -19.01 -36.81 0.56
CA VAL A 3 -17.90 -36.49 -0.30
C VAL A 3 -16.65 -37.15 0.33
N GLY A 4 -16.06 -38.13 -0.37
CA GLY A 4 -14.85 -38.78 0.12
C GLY A 4 -13.73 -37.76 0.27
N SER A 5 -13.23 -37.57 1.50
CA SER A 5 -12.07 -36.72 1.71
C SER A 5 -10.82 -37.44 1.25
N VAL A 6 -10.19 -36.97 0.20
CA VAL A 6 -8.84 -37.39 -0.16
C VAL A 6 -7.89 -36.75 0.86
N LYS A 7 -7.19 -37.55 1.68
CA LYS A 7 -6.20 -37.07 2.65
C LYS A 7 -4.93 -36.47 2.02
N GLN A 8 -5.00 -36.00 0.79
CA GLN A 8 -3.89 -35.28 0.15
C GLN A 8 -3.98 -33.80 0.54
N ARG A 9 -3.06 -33.37 1.41
CA ARG A 9 -2.81 -31.94 1.57
C ARG A 9 -2.07 -31.46 0.32
N GLU A 10 -2.71 -30.60 -0.44
CA GLU A 10 -2.03 -29.86 -1.49
C GLU A 10 -0.80 -29.18 -0.90
N LYS A 11 0.36 -29.43 -1.48
CA LYS A 11 1.59 -28.72 -1.10
C LYS A 11 1.77 -27.60 -2.10
N TRP A 12 1.83 -26.40 -1.61
CA TRP A 12 2.24 -25.27 -2.41
C TRP A 12 3.67 -25.52 -2.95
N ALA A 13 3.87 -25.27 -4.24
CA ALA A 13 5.18 -25.37 -4.88
C ALA A 13 5.63 -23.95 -5.29
N ASP A 14 6.82 -23.56 -4.84
CA ASP A 14 7.45 -22.31 -5.25
C ASP A 14 7.91 -22.44 -6.72
N ASP A 15 7.35 -21.64 -7.61
CA ASP A 15 7.74 -21.58 -9.03
C ASP A 15 8.92 -20.62 -9.30
N GLY A 16 9.50 -20.07 -8.25
CA GLY A 16 10.66 -19.17 -8.30
C GLY A 16 10.34 -17.75 -8.80
N LYS A 17 9.08 -17.44 -9.11
CA LYS A 17 8.73 -16.08 -9.52
C LYS A 17 8.81 -15.11 -8.35
N ARG A 18 9.46 -13.99 -8.57
CA ARG A 18 9.64 -12.92 -7.58
C ARG A 18 9.43 -11.57 -8.22
N ILE A 19 8.98 -10.62 -7.41
CA ILE A 19 9.05 -9.21 -7.81
C ILE A 19 10.52 -8.84 -7.84
N THR A 20 10.95 -8.14 -8.90
CA THR A 20 12.35 -7.73 -9.06
C THR A 20 12.91 -7.07 -7.80
N GLU A 21 14.16 -7.37 -7.47
CA GLU A 21 14.83 -6.80 -6.29
C GLU A 21 15.30 -5.37 -6.52
N LYS A 22 15.60 -5.01 -7.76
CA LYS A 22 16.10 -3.67 -8.13
C LYS A 22 14.97 -2.80 -8.64
N GLY A 23 14.95 -1.56 -8.15
CA GLY A 23 14.08 -0.53 -8.66
C GLY A 23 14.35 -0.22 -10.13
N TYR A 24 13.35 0.27 -10.82
CA TYR A 24 13.47 0.82 -12.17
C TYR A 24 12.44 1.93 -12.37
N ASP A 25 12.74 2.83 -13.29
CA ASP A 25 11.80 3.80 -13.86
C ASP A 25 11.65 3.49 -15.34
N ARG A 26 10.42 3.23 -15.79
CA ARG A 26 10.10 2.89 -17.17
C ARG A 26 8.93 3.71 -17.68
N GLU A 27 9.11 4.18 -18.91
CA GLU A 27 8.07 4.85 -19.67
C GLU A 27 7.48 3.88 -20.71
N ILE A 28 6.17 3.91 -20.84
CA ILE A 28 5.40 3.15 -21.82
C ILE A 28 4.55 4.16 -22.57
N TYR A 29 4.59 4.11 -23.88
CA TYR A 29 3.80 4.99 -24.75
C TYR A 29 2.69 4.15 -25.39
N SER A 30 1.45 4.37 -24.96
CA SER A 30 0.28 3.65 -25.47
C SER A 30 -1.01 4.39 -25.09
N GLY A 31 -2.00 4.27 -25.98
CA GLY A 31 -3.29 4.93 -25.77
C GLY A 31 -3.39 6.31 -26.46
N ARG A 32 -4.62 6.78 -26.63
CA ARG A 32 -4.92 8.00 -27.41
C ARG A 32 -5.39 9.17 -26.55
N ASP A 33 -5.71 8.92 -25.28
CA ASP A 33 -6.12 9.96 -24.35
C ASP A 33 -4.92 10.82 -23.98
N ASP A 34 -5.08 12.14 -23.97
CA ASP A 34 -4.05 13.10 -23.53
C ASP A 34 -3.90 13.10 -22.00
N LYS A 35 -3.58 11.92 -21.46
CA LYS A 35 -3.42 11.66 -20.03
C LYS A 35 -2.34 10.65 -19.80
N SER A 36 -1.57 10.87 -18.74
CA SER A 36 -0.60 9.91 -18.23
C SER A 36 -1.11 9.22 -16.98
N GLN A 37 -0.70 7.98 -16.78
CA GLN A 37 -0.91 7.21 -15.56
C GLN A 37 0.43 6.84 -14.97
N VAL A 38 0.60 7.11 -13.68
CA VAL A 38 1.83 6.78 -12.96
C VAL A 38 1.53 5.75 -11.88
N LEU A 39 2.32 4.69 -11.87
CA LEU A 39 2.37 3.69 -10.80
C LEU A 39 3.76 3.73 -10.17
N MET A 40 3.81 4.00 -8.87
CA MET A 40 5.02 3.89 -8.06
C MET A 40 4.80 2.79 -7.02
N LEU A 41 5.77 1.89 -6.88
CA LEU A 41 5.66 0.72 -6.03
C LEU A 41 6.87 0.63 -5.09
N ILE A 42 6.59 0.71 -3.81
CA ILE A 42 7.56 0.45 -2.74
C ILE A 42 7.35 -0.98 -2.25
N LYS A 43 8.42 -1.74 -2.09
CA LYS A 43 8.35 -3.10 -1.56
C LYS A 43 9.22 -3.26 -0.32
N GLY A 44 8.84 -4.22 0.52
CA GLY A 44 9.65 -4.57 1.68
C GLY A 44 9.29 -5.93 2.27
N LYS A 45 10.20 -6.46 3.08
CA LYS A 45 10.02 -7.77 3.72
C LYS A 45 9.24 -7.67 5.03
N GLY A 46 8.48 -8.73 5.36
CA GLY A 46 7.88 -8.90 6.69
C GLY A 46 6.41 -8.54 6.79
N GLY A 47 5.60 -8.74 5.74
CA GLY A 47 4.14 -8.59 5.78
C GLY A 47 3.40 -9.61 6.68
N GLY A 48 4.10 -10.63 7.20
CA GLY A 48 3.46 -11.72 7.96
C GLY A 48 3.21 -11.45 9.45
N SER A 49 3.74 -10.39 10.06
CA SER A 49 3.43 -10.06 11.45
C SER A 49 2.35 -8.99 11.54
N LEU A 50 1.32 -9.23 12.36
CA LEU A 50 0.23 -8.29 12.58
C LEU A 50 0.73 -6.88 12.93
N LYS A 51 1.76 -6.79 13.79
CA LYS A 51 2.35 -5.50 14.17
C LYS A 51 2.89 -4.76 12.95
N LYS A 52 3.66 -5.43 12.09
CA LYS A 52 4.24 -4.80 10.91
C LYS A 52 3.19 -4.47 9.87
N THR A 53 2.19 -5.34 9.69
CA THR A 53 1.03 -5.08 8.84
C THR A 53 0.32 -3.78 9.24
N VAL A 54 0.01 -3.62 10.55
CA VAL A 54 -0.65 -2.42 11.07
C VAL A 54 0.23 -1.17 10.96
N GLU A 55 1.54 -1.28 11.18
CA GLU A 55 2.48 -0.17 11.00
C GLU A 55 2.59 0.27 9.52
N THR A 56 2.66 -0.70 8.60
CA THR A 56 2.72 -0.42 7.15
C THR A 56 1.39 0.16 6.65
N ASP A 57 0.25 -0.37 7.10
CA ASP A 57 -1.07 0.16 6.76
C ASP A 57 -1.23 1.60 7.27
N ALA A 58 -0.80 1.89 8.49
CA ALA A 58 -0.85 3.25 9.04
C ALA A 58 -0.01 4.23 8.21
N LEU A 59 1.21 3.87 7.84
CA LEU A 59 2.07 4.73 7.02
C LEU A 59 1.51 4.94 5.62
N ALA A 60 0.97 3.89 4.98
CA ALA A 60 0.35 4.02 3.66
C ALA A 60 -0.91 4.89 3.72
N TYR A 61 -1.75 4.73 4.74
CA TYR A 61 -2.95 5.56 4.94
C TYR A 61 -2.61 7.03 5.18
N ILE A 62 -1.61 7.31 6.03
CA ILE A 62 -1.13 8.67 6.29
C ILE A 62 -0.54 9.28 5.01
N LEU A 63 0.24 8.49 4.26
CA LEU A 63 0.76 8.92 2.96
C LEU A 63 -0.37 9.26 1.99
N ASP A 64 -1.40 8.42 1.89
CA ASP A 64 -2.56 8.67 1.03
C ASP A 64 -3.25 10.01 1.35
N MET A 65 -3.46 10.31 2.63
CA MET A 65 -4.04 11.59 3.05
C MET A 65 -3.16 12.77 2.64
N ARG A 66 -1.85 12.70 2.94
CA ARG A 66 -0.92 13.78 2.59
C ARG A 66 -0.78 14.00 1.10
N LEU A 67 -0.73 12.92 0.33
CA LEU A 67 -0.68 13.03 -1.13
C LEU A 67 -1.95 13.66 -1.71
N ARG A 68 -3.11 13.32 -1.16
CA ARG A 68 -4.38 13.96 -1.58
C ARG A 68 -4.37 15.45 -1.30
N GLU A 69 -3.96 15.85 -0.10
CA GLU A 69 -3.86 17.26 0.28
C GLU A 69 -2.85 17.99 -0.61
N LYS A 70 -1.61 17.48 -0.68
CA LYS A 70 -0.52 18.14 -1.39
C LYS A 70 -0.72 18.18 -2.91
N ILE A 71 -0.96 17.03 -3.51
CA ILE A 71 -0.94 16.88 -4.97
C ILE A 71 -2.25 17.36 -5.58
N ARG A 72 -3.38 17.01 -4.98
CA ARG A 72 -4.70 17.37 -5.51
C ARG A 72 -5.06 18.81 -5.24
N GLU A 73 -4.88 19.28 -4.00
CA GLU A 73 -5.39 20.58 -3.55
C GLU A 73 -4.42 21.71 -3.90
N GLU A 74 -3.13 21.55 -3.61
CA GLU A 74 -2.15 22.61 -3.83
C GLU A 74 -1.67 22.69 -5.29
N MET A 75 -1.46 21.55 -5.93
CA MET A 75 -0.89 21.52 -7.28
C MET A 75 -1.93 21.41 -8.39
N GLY A 76 -3.17 21.01 -8.07
CA GLY A 76 -4.25 20.86 -9.06
C GLY A 76 -3.90 19.93 -10.22
N GLY A 77 -2.91 19.05 -10.02
CA GLY A 77 -2.24 18.32 -11.09
C GLY A 77 -2.79 16.93 -11.38
N THR A 78 -3.69 16.43 -10.55
CA THR A 78 -4.20 15.06 -10.71
C THR A 78 -5.71 15.01 -10.67
N TYR A 79 -6.28 14.07 -11.42
CA TYR A 79 -7.70 13.71 -11.31
C TYR A 79 -7.97 12.85 -10.08
N SER A 80 -7.00 12.00 -9.71
CA SER A 80 -7.07 11.12 -8.54
C SER A 80 -5.66 10.69 -8.15
N ILE A 81 -5.39 10.64 -6.87
CA ILE A 81 -4.19 10.02 -6.31
C ILE A 81 -4.59 9.09 -5.18
N SER A 82 -3.93 7.95 -5.07
CA SER A 82 -4.14 7.01 -3.98
C SER A 82 -2.87 6.31 -3.60
N ALA A 83 -2.71 6.03 -2.30
CA ALA A 83 -1.67 5.18 -1.76
C ALA A 83 -2.27 4.11 -0.85
N PHE A 84 -1.95 2.83 -1.09
CA PHE A 84 -2.50 1.73 -0.31
C PHE A 84 -1.51 0.56 -0.21
N PRO A 85 -1.54 -0.21 0.89
CA PRO A 85 -0.69 -1.36 1.05
C PRO A 85 -1.34 -2.63 0.48
N SER A 86 -0.50 -3.58 0.10
CA SER A 86 -0.86 -4.97 -0.17
C SER A 86 0.11 -5.89 0.56
N PHE A 87 -0.37 -6.99 1.09
CA PHE A 87 0.44 -7.94 1.85
C PHE A 87 0.44 -9.29 1.18
N ILE A 88 1.63 -9.80 0.92
CA ILE A 88 1.88 -11.09 0.30
C ILE A 88 2.48 -12.00 1.37
N THR A 89 1.90 -13.18 1.55
CA THR A 89 2.40 -14.16 2.52
C THR A 89 3.14 -15.33 1.88
N VAL A 90 2.89 -15.55 0.57
CA VAL A 90 3.44 -16.66 -0.21
C VAL A 90 3.94 -16.10 -1.54
N PRO A 91 5.12 -16.43 -2.00
CA PRO A 91 6.13 -17.36 -1.46
C PRO A 91 6.91 -16.82 -0.27
N GLU A 92 7.01 -15.52 -0.11
CA GLU A 92 7.70 -14.84 0.98
C GLU A 92 6.79 -13.80 1.63
N ASN A 93 7.02 -13.53 2.91
CA ASN A 93 6.29 -12.46 3.60
C ASN A 93 6.79 -11.10 3.14
N GLU A 94 6.05 -10.45 2.28
CA GLU A 94 6.35 -9.14 1.72
C GLU A 94 5.16 -8.19 1.89
N TYR A 95 5.44 -6.90 1.83
CA TYR A 95 4.43 -5.88 1.61
C TYR A 95 4.80 -5.05 0.39
N LEU A 96 3.76 -4.56 -0.27
CA LEU A 96 3.84 -3.61 -1.36
C LEU A 96 3.03 -2.38 -0.98
N ILE A 97 3.55 -1.20 -1.26
CA ILE A 97 2.78 0.05 -1.16
C ILE A 97 2.67 0.60 -2.56
N TYR A 98 1.44 0.62 -3.06
CA TYR A 98 1.09 1.18 -4.35
C TYR A 98 0.78 2.65 -4.20
N ILE A 99 1.35 3.47 -5.06
CA ILE A 99 1.00 4.88 -5.23
C ILE A 99 0.63 5.06 -6.68
N MET A 100 -0.60 5.47 -6.93
CA MET A 100 -1.14 5.57 -8.29
C MET A 100 -1.79 6.94 -8.48
N PHE A 101 -1.51 7.57 -9.62
CA PHE A 101 -2.17 8.82 -9.99
C PHE A 101 -2.25 9.02 -11.51
N GLY A 102 -3.26 9.77 -11.92
CA GLY A 102 -3.42 10.24 -13.30
C GLY A 102 -3.16 11.73 -13.41
N CYS A 103 -2.48 12.17 -14.45
CA CYS A 103 -2.14 13.58 -14.67
C CYS A 103 -2.00 13.92 -16.17
N SER A 104 -1.79 15.20 -16.46
CA SER A 104 -1.35 15.62 -17.80
C SER A 104 0.08 15.12 -18.05
N PRO A 105 0.44 14.75 -19.29
CA PRO A 105 1.74 14.17 -19.61
C PRO A 105 2.94 15.05 -19.22
N ASP A 106 2.83 16.35 -19.39
CA ASP A 106 3.82 17.37 -19.06
C ASP A 106 4.10 17.50 -17.56
N ARG A 107 3.20 17.01 -16.70
CA ARG A 107 3.31 17.12 -15.24
C ARG A 107 3.75 15.85 -14.55
N ALA A 108 3.87 14.73 -15.27
CA ALA A 108 4.16 13.44 -14.67
C ALA A 108 5.48 13.46 -13.84
N GLU A 109 6.54 14.05 -14.38
CA GLU A 109 7.84 14.12 -13.71
C GLU A 109 7.83 15.02 -12.47
N GLU A 110 7.16 16.16 -12.54
CA GLU A 110 6.99 17.06 -11.41
C GLU A 110 6.26 16.35 -10.24
N LEU A 111 5.17 15.68 -10.57
CA LEU A 111 4.35 14.99 -9.58
C LEU A 111 5.05 13.76 -8.97
N LYS A 112 5.82 13.01 -9.76
CA LYS A 112 6.67 11.92 -9.23
C LYS A 112 7.65 12.45 -8.16
N LYS A 113 8.32 13.57 -8.43
CA LYS A 113 9.22 14.22 -7.47
C LYS A 113 8.49 14.65 -6.20
N SER A 114 7.33 15.29 -6.35
CA SER A 114 6.51 15.72 -5.20
C SER A 114 6.06 14.54 -4.33
N VAL A 115 5.73 13.40 -4.94
CA VAL A 115 5.41 12.17 -4.19
C VAL A 115 6.62 11.69 -3.39
N ILE A 116 7.80 11.65 -3.98
CA ILE A 116 9.04 11.23 -3.29
C ILE A 116 9.38 12.17 -2.13
N GLU A 117 9.21 13.47 -2.32
CA GLU A 117 9.41 14.48 -1.27
C GLU A 117 8.45 14.26 -0.09
N GLU A 118 7.15 14.01 -0.36
CA GLU A 118 6.17 13.73 0.70
C GLU A 118 6.49 12.43 1.44
N ILE A 119 6.96 11.39 0.77
CA ILE A 119 7.45 10.17 1.41
C ILE A 119 8.59 10.49 2.38
N GLY A 120 9.55 11.31 1.97
CA GLY A 120 10.68 11.74 2.80
C GLY A 120 10.21 12.46 4.07
N ARG A 121 9.26 13.40 3.93
CA ARG A 121 8.72 14.18 5.04
C ARG A 121 8.06 13.34 6.14
N LEU A 122 7.48 12.18 5.83
CA LEU A 122 6.90 11.29 6.84
C LEU A 122 7.95 10.72 7.81
N SER A 123 9.21 10.68 7.43
CA SER A 123 10.31 10.31 8.34
C SER A 123 10.68 11.46 9.27
N GLU A 124 10.38 12.69 8.91
CA GLU A 124 10.68 13.90 9.68
C GLU A 124 9.52 14.26 10.60
N GLU A 125 8.30 14.25 10.06
CA GLU A 125 7.11 14.65 10.80
C GLU A 125 5.86 13.87 10.35
N ILE A 126 5.15 13.33 11.34
CA ILE A 126 3.80 12.78 11.19
C ILE A 126 2.90 13.55 12.18
N PRO A 127 1.96 14.38 11.70
CA PRO A 127 1.01 15.03 12.57
C PRO A 127 0.13 14.01 13.31
N GLU A 128 -0.09 14.22 14.62
CA GLU A 128 -0.88 13.32 15.48
C GLU A 128 -2.28 13.09 14.91
N GLU A 129 -2.89 14.12 14.33
CA GLU A 129 -4.24 14.04 13.76
C GLU A 129 -4.39 13.00 12.66
N TYR A 130 -3.35 12.76 11.84
CA TYR A 130 -3.40 11.73 10.79
C TYR A 130 -3.40 10.32 11.40
N LEU A 131 -2.63 10.12 12.47
CA LEU A 131 -2.65 8.87 13.19
C LEU A 131 -4.01 8.62 13.84
N GLU A 132 -4.61 9.63 14.45
CA GLU A 132 -5.94 9.49 15.05
C GLU A 132 -7.04 9.26 14.00
N LYS A 133 -6.97 9.91 12.84
CA LYS A 133 -7.86 9.64 11.70
C LYS A 133 -7.71 8.17 11.22
N PHE A 134 -6.48 7.69 11.09
CA PHE A 134 -6.20 6.29 10.76
C PHE A 134 -6.83 5.33 11.78
N LYS A 135 -6.57 5.53 13.07
CA LYS A 135 -7.10 4.67 14.14
C LYS A 135 -8.63 4.61 14.09
N ALA A 136 -9.28 5.78 14.02
CA ALA A 136 -10.73 5.87 13.96
C ALA A 136 -11.30 5.13 12.73
N ALA A 137 -10.73 5.35 11.56
CA ALA A 137 -11.16 4.71 10.32
C ALA A 137 -11.03 3.19 10.38
N ARG A 138 -9.85 2.69 10.78
CA ARG A 138 -9.60 1.23 10.81
C ARG A 138 -10.37 0.50 11.88
N ILE A 139 -10.58 1.12 13.06
CA ILE A 139 -11.41 0.52 14.11
C ILE A 139 -12.86 0.42 13.64
N THR A 140 -13.40 1.48 13.05
CA THR A 140 -14.76 1.48 12.52
C THR A 140 -14.94 0.42 11.41
N GLU A 141 -13.98 0.34 10.48
CA GLU A 141 -13.98 -0.65 9.40
C GLU A 141 -13.94 -2.08 9.98
N TYR A 142 -13.05 -2.34 10.94
CA TYR A 142 -12.94 -3.63 11.61
C TYR A 142 -14.23 -3.99 12.35
N GLU A 143 -14.80 -3.10 13.16
CA GLU A 143 -16.04 -3.34 13.89
C GLU A 143 -17.23 -3.59 12.95
N ASN A 144 -17.25 -2.96 11.79
CA ASN A 144 -18.27 -3.24 10.77
C ASN A 144 -18.02 -4.58 10.09
N SER A 145 -16.77 -4.91 9.75
CA SER A 145 -16.44 -6.20 9.13
C SER A 145 -16.83 -7.40 10.00
N LEU A 146 -16.73 -7.28 11.33
CA LEU A 146 -17.15 -8.33 12.28
C LEU A 146 -18.64 -8.66 12.21
N LYS A 147 -19.47 -7.79 11.64
CA LYS A 147 -20.91 -8.01 11.45
C LYS A 147 -21.22 -8.76 10.15
N GLU A 148 -20.24 -8.89 9.26
CA GLU A 148 -20.41 -9.43 7.92
C GLU A 148 -20.05 -10.93 7.86
N ASN A 149 -20.97 -11.75 7.36
CA ASN A 149 -20.72 -13.19 7.19
C ASN A 149 -19.49 -13.47 6.31
N HIS A 150 -19.28 -12.65 5.30
CA HIS A 150 -18.13 -12.77 4.41
C HIS A 150 -16.79 -12.64 5.14
N TYR A 151 -16.70 -11.73 6.12
CA TYR A 151 -15.50 -11.59 6.95
C TYR A 151 -15.18 -12.91 7.68
N TRP A 152 -16.16 -13.53 8.31
CA TRP A 152 -15.95 -14.77 9.06
C TRP A 152 -15.61 -15.95 8.18
N LEU A 153 -16.22 -16.05 6.99
CA LEU A 153 -15.88 -17.09 6.03
C LEU A 153 -14.40 -16.99 5.62
N ASN A 154 -13.93 -15.79 5.33
CA ASN A 154 -12.53 -15.57 4.97
C ASN A 154 -11.58 -15.77 6.17
N ALA A 155 -11.93 -15.25 7.34
CA ALA A 155 -11.12 -15.34 8.53
C ALA A 155 -10.91 -16.79 8.98
N ILE A 156 -11.98 -17.62 8.94
CA ILE A 156 -11.91 -19.04 9.29
C ILE A 156 -11.19 -19.83 8.19
N GLY A 157 -11.52 -19.58 6.93
CA GLY A 157 -10.94 -20.31 5.79
C GLY A 157 -9.44 -20.11 5.62
N GLN A 158 -8.92 -18.93 6.01
CA GLN A 158 -7.52 -18.57 5.88
C GLN A 158 -6.75 -18.55 7.21
N ASP A 159 -7.38 -18.95 8.32
CA ASP A 159 -6.80 -18.81 9.67
C ASP A 159 -6.25 -17.39 9.93
N SER A 160 -6.99 -16.39 9.47
CA SER A 160 -6.55 -14.99 9.43
C SER A 160 -7.20 -14.10 10.50
N TYR A 161 -8.06 -14.65 11.37
CA TYR A 161 -8.65 -13.90 12.47
C TYR A 161 -7.58 -13.41 13.44
N LYS A 162 -7.61 -12.12 13.73
CA LYS A 162 -6.64 -11.47 14.63
C LYS A 162 -7.38 -10.82 15.81
N GLU A 163 -7.48 -11.53 16.92
CA GLU A 163 -8.15 -11.06 18.13
C GLU A 163 -7.57 -9.75 18.67
N ASP A 164 -6.25 -9.57 18.56
CA ASP A 164 -5.54 -8.39 19.07
C ASP A 164 -5.36 -7.25 18.03
N TYR A 165 -6.11 -7.29 16.90
CA TYR A 165 -6.00 -6.29 15.82
C TYR A 165 -6.31 -4.88 16.31
N LYS A 166 -7.43 -4.69 16.99
CA LYS A 166 -7.84 -3.39 17.56
C LYS A 166 -6.81 -2.86 18.55
N ASP A 167 -6.29 -3.74 19.40
CA ASP A 167 -5.26 -3.41 20.38
C ASP A 167 -3.97 -2.93 19.74
N LYS A 168 -3.55 -3.57 18.62
CA LYS A 168 -2.35 -3.14 17.87
C LYS A 168 -2.53 -1.76 17.26
N ILE A 169 -3.71 -1.46 16.71
CA ILE A 169 -4.03 -0.13 16.20
C ILE A 169 -3.98 0.91 17.30
N MET A 170 -4.65 0.67 18.44
CA MET A 170 -4.71 1.62 19.55
C MET A 170 -3.35 1.92 20.17
N LYS A 171 -2.44 0.95 20.17
CA LYS A 171 -1.07 1.09 20.72
C LYS A 171 -0.09 1.80 19.78
N LEU A 172 -0.48 2.14 18.55
CA LEU A 172 0.36 2.91 17.63
C LEU A 172 0.66 4.31 18.22
N LYS A 173 1.91 4.75 18.02
CA LYS A 173 2.42 6.07 18.42
C LYS A 173 3.14 6.73 17.25
N VAL A 174 2.94 8.02 17.06
CA VAL A 174 3.62 8.82 16.02
C VAL A 174 5.12 8.58 16.04
N ARG A 175 5.78 8.72 17.18
CA ARG A 175 7.23 8.52 17.32
C ARG A 175 7.69 7.14 16.82
N THR A 176 6.85 6.11 16.97
CA THR A 176 7.19 4.76 16.48
C THR A 176 7.09 4.69 14.97
N LEU A 177 6.05 5.27 14.38
CA LEU A 177 5.84 5.32 12.93
C LEU A 177 6.93 6.14 12.25
N GLN A 178 7.26 7.34 12.76
CA GLN A 178 8.34 8.18 12.22
C GLN A 178 9.68 7.44 12.15
N LYS A 179 10.08 6.76 13.24
CA LYS A 179 11.33 5.97 13.25
C LYS A 179 11.36 4.84 12.23
N LYS A 180 10.19 4.38 11.78
CA LYS A 180 10.04 3.28 10.82
C LYS A 180 9.75 3.74 9.41
N ALA A 181 9.30 4.98 9.25
CA ALA A 181 8.88 5.51 7.95
C ALA A 181 9.99 5.35 6.92
N GLY A 182 11.21 5.79 7.18
CA GLY A 182 12.33 5.66 6.24
C GLY A 182 12.70 4.22 5.85
N LYS A 183 12.32 3.22 6.69
CA LYS A 183 12.53 1.80 6.37
C LYS A 183 11.35 1.17 5.65
N ILE A 184 10.12 1.55 6.02
CA ILE A 184 8.90 0.98 5.43
C ILE A 184 8.59 1.65 4.10
N LEU A 185 8.87 2.94 3.98
CA LEU A 185 8.69 3.75 2.78
C LEU A 185 10.02 3.99 2.05
N ASP A 186 10.89 2.98 2.03
CA ASP A 186 12.20 3.07 1.38
C ASP A 186 12.01 3.17 -0.14
N THR A 187 12.47 4.27 -0.71
CA THR A 187 12.37 4.56 -2.15
C THR A 187 13.61 4.15 -2.95
N SER A 188 14.63 3.60 -2.31
CA SER A 188 15.91 3.26 -2.98
C SER A 188 15.76 2.23 -4.10
N ASP A 189 14.84 1.27 -3.92
CA ASP A 189 14.52 0.23 -4.90
C ASP A 189 13.06 0.32 -5.38
N MET A 190 12.53 1.55 -5.45
CA MET A 190 11.16 1.79 -5.92
C MET A 190 11.04 1.45 -7.41
N LEU A 191 9.92 0.81 -7.77
CA LEU A 191 9.56 0.58 -9.16
C LEU A 191 8.63 1.72 -9.59
N VAL A 192 8.93 2.31 -10.74
CA VAL A 192 8.11 3.37 -11.32
C VAL A 192 7.73 2.99 -12.75
N LEU A 193 6.46 3.07 -13.07
CA LEU A 193 5.91 2.90 -14.41
C LEU A 193 5.09 4.14 -14.76
N THR A 194 5.43 4.77 -15.86
CA THR A 194 4.68 5.90 -16.41
C THR A 194 4.12 5.51 -17.77
N LEU A 195 2.80 5.51 -17.88
CA LEU A 195 2.11 5.34 -19.15
C LEU A 195 1.81 6.72 -19.72
N TYR A 196 2.43 7.02 -20.84
CA TYR A 196 2.18 8.22 -21.65
C TYR A 196 1.26 7.91 -22.84
N PRO A 197 0.54 8.90 -23.38
CA PRO A 197 -0.15 8.75 -24.65
C PRO A 197 0.84 8.47 -25.78
N GLU A 198 0.38 7.83 -26.84
CA GLU A 198 1.16 7.65 -28.08
C GLU A 198 1.57 9.01 -28.65
N ILE A 199 2.84 9.11 -29.03
CA ILE A 199 3.35 10.30 -29.74
C ILE A 199 2.81 10.21 -31.17
N THR A 200 1.82 11.06 -31.50
CA THR A 200 1.28 11.23 -32.86
C THR A 200 2.20 12.09 -33.70
#